data_45f0fb34c6292d4feb421a32f4769b90
#
_entry.id   45f0fb34c6292d4feb421a32f4769b90
#
_cell.length_a   1.000
_cell.length_b   1.000
_cell.length_c   1.000
_cell.angle_alpha   90.00
_cell.angle_beta   90.00
_cell.angle_gamma   90.00
#
_symmetry.space_group_name_H-M   'P 1'
#
loop_
_entity.id
_entity.type
_entity.pdbx_description
1 polymer ?
#
loop_
_entity_poly.entity_id
_entity_poly.type
_entity_poly.pdbx_seq_one_letter_code
_entity_poly.pdbx_strand_id
1 'polypeptide(L)'
;MRLRVHVVTRASEIPWPMVLAPGRGIAYQLLAVAHPDLGERLHEKGAGPYGMTPIAHSAPVFPGARRQRGRYAAGGRGVVEFGSPLPEVVEAWARALRQREMLDWGGVAMRIANVEVVSPPEFAGGRARLRTATPVVMKRGGVVPAMVAARRNAGGVEAPADRVRSQVGASGERVWLLPTDPEFPAYVQGNLRRKVETLGLRGTVSLESITWVGPKRSFGVGGGAKPGASIEVRLSGDVEALRAIWSWGLGQANAAGFGWVVA
;
A
#
# COMPACT_ATOMS: atom_id res chain seq x y z
N MET A 1 3.42 -8.57 9.67
CA MET A 1 3.19 -7.77 10.91
C MET A 1 2.89 -6.33 10.54
N ARG A 2 2.30 -5.56 11.45
CA ARG A 2 2.05 -4.13 11.27
C ARG A 2 2.53 -3.35 12.48
N LEU A 3 2.86 -2.09 12.27
CA LEU A 3 3.01 -1.10 13.35
C LEU A 3 1.79 -0.19 13.33
N ARG A 4 1.20 0.01 14.49
CA ARG A 4 0.18 1.01 14.73
C ARG A 4 0.81 2.16 15.50
N VAL A 5 0.79 3.33 14.88
CA VAL A 5 1.31 4.57 15.45
C VAL A 5 0.14 5.41 15.91
N HIS A 6 -0.01 5.54 17.23
CA HIS A 6 -0.99 6.43 17.84
C HIS A 6 -0.46 7.85 17.78
N VAL A 7 -1.24 8.74 17.23
CA VAL A 7 -0.84 10.13 17.00
C VAL A 7 -1.85 11.11 17.59
N VAL A 8 -1.39 12.33 17.86
CA VAL A 8 -2.24 13.44 18.26
C VAL A 8 -1.91 14.64 17.39
N THR A 9 -2.92 15.27 16.82
CA THR A 9 -2.75 16.50 16.02
C THR A 9 -3.73 17.59 16.42
N ARG A 10 -3.34 18.85 16.21
CA ARG A 10 -4.21 20.02 16.34
C ARG A 10 -4.82 20.44 14.99
N ALA A 11 -4.36 19.86 13.89
CA ALA A 11 -4.94 20.12 12.58
C ALA A 11 -6.40 19.62 12.54
N SER A 12 -7.30 20.37 11.92
CA SER A 12 -8.71 19.99 11.77
C SER A 12 -8.97 19.14 10.51
N GLU A 13 -8.00 19.11 9.57
CA GLU A 13 -8.11 18.37 8.33
C GLU A 13 -6.72 17.98 7.77
N ILE A 14 -6.71 16.98 6.90
CA ILE A 14 -5.59 16.66 6.02
C ILE A 14 -6.03 17.01 4.60
N PRO A 15 -5.24 17.79 3.84
CA PRO A 15 -5.55 18.05 2.43
C PRO A 15 -5.67 16.74 1.64
N TRP A 16 -6.68 16.60 0.79
CA TRP A 16 -6.93 15.36 0.03
C TRP A 16 -5.70 14.82 -0.71
N PRO A 17 -4.84 15.62 -1.34
CA PRO A 17 -3.62 15.13 -1.97
C PRO A 17 -2.64 14.50 -0.97
N MET A 18 -2.70 14.92 0.31
CA MET A 18 -1.81 14.46 1.37
C MET A 18 -2.37 13.30 2.19
N VAL A 19 -3.56 12.78 1.86
CA VAL A 19 -4.15 11.66 2.62
C VAL A 19 -3.31 10.39 2.52
N LEU A 20 -2.78 10.07 1.34
CA LEU A 20 -1.96 8.88 1.11
C LEU A 20 -0.49 9.20 0.74
N ALA A 21 -0.26 10.32 0.05
CA ALA A 21 1.05 10.60 -0.55
C ALA A 21 2.24 10.58 0.42
N PRO A 22 2.16 11.09 1.67
CA PRO A 22 3.32 11.16 2.56
C PRO A 22 3.79 9.81 3.08
N GLY A 23 2.89 8.84 3.24
CA GLY A 23 3.18 7.58 3.92
C GLY A 23 4.34 6.78 3.32
N ARG A 24 4.47 6.77 1.99
CA ARG A 24 5.61 6.14 1.32
C ARG A 24 6.94 6.79 1.72
N GLY A 25 7.01 8.12 1.66
CA GLY A 25 8.21 8.87 2.03
C GLY A 25 8.60 8.61 3.48
N ILE A 26 7.61 8.65 4.39
CA ILE A 26 7.82 8.35 5.80
C ILE A 26 8.37 6.93 5.99
N ALA A 27 7.77 5.92 5.35
CA ALA A 27 8.22 4.54 5.46
C ALA A 27 9.68 4.36 5.05
N TYR A 28 10.10 5.00 3.95
CA TYR A 28 11.49 4.95 3.51
C TYR A 28 12.43 5.78 4.39
N GLN A 29 12.02 6.94 4.90
CA GLN A 29 12.79 7.72 5.86
C GLN A 29 13.06 6.95 7.17
N LEU A 30 12.09 6.20 7.64
CA LEU A 30 12.24 5.33 8.81
C LEU A 30 13.25 4.20 8.54
N LEU A 31 13.22 3.60 7.35
CA LEU A 31 14.22 2.60 6.95
C LEU A 31 15.62 3.22 6.81
N ALA A 32 15.73 4.39 6.18
CA ALA A 32 17.01 5.06 6.00
C ALA A 32 17.73 5.36 7.34
N VAL A 33 16.95 5.60 8.40
CA VAL A 33 17.50 5.83 9.75
C VAL A 33 17.92 4.52 10.43
N ALA A 34 17.08 3.49 10.37
CA ALA A 34 17.28 2.29 11.19
C ALA A 34 17.90 1.10 10.44
N HIS A 35 17.80 1.08 9.11
CA HIS A 35 18.35 0.03 8.25
C HIS A 35 18.53 0.53 6.80
N PRO A 36 19.54 1.41 6.56
CA PRO A 36 19.71 2.10 5.27
C PRO A 36 19.84 1.14 4.09
N ASP A 37 20.67 0.10 4.19
CA ASP A 37 20.90 -0.87 3.11
C ASP A 37 19.61 -1.61 2.69
N LEU A 38 18.76 -1.94 3.66
CA LEU A 38 17.44 -2.54 3.39
C LEU A 38 16.53 -1.55 2.68
N GLY A 39 16.53 -0.29 3.14
CA GLY A 39 15.75 0.80 2.56
C GLY A 39 16.13 1.04 1.10
N GLU A 40 17.43 1.17 0.80
CA GLU A 40 17.97 1.35 -0.54
C GLU A 40 17.64 0.17 -1.45
N ARG A 41 17.91 -1.06 -1.00
CA ARG A 41 17.61 -2.28 -1.75
C ARG A 41 16.13 -2.36 -2.13
N LEU A 42 15.22 -2.12 -1.18
CA LEU A 42 13.78 -2.17 -1.43
C LEU A 42 13.31 -1.04 -2.34
N HIS A 43 13.97 0.12 -2.27
CA HIS A 43 13.64 1.27 -3.12
C HIS A 43 14.07 1.05 -4.57
N GLU A 44 15.29 0.54 -4.79
CA GLU A 44 15.88 0.39 -6.12
C GLU A 44 15.45 -0.89 -6.82
N LYS A 45 15.50 -2.02 -6.11
CA LYS A 45 15.33 -3.36 -6.70
C LYS A 45 14.00 -4.00 -6.31
N GLY A 46 13.40 -3.56 -5.19
CA GLY A 46 12.29 -4.28 -4.58
C GLY A 46 12.72 -5.63 -3.99
N ALA A 47 11.78 -6.54 -3.85
CA ALA A 47 11.97 -7.90 -3.34
C ALA A 47 11.51 -8.95 -4.36
N GLY A 48 12.14 -10.12 -4.30
CA GLY A 48 11.77 -11.31 -5.09
C GLY A 48 11.90 -11.12 -6.60
N PRO A 49 11.39 -12.09 -7.36
CA PRO A 49 11.60 -12.12 -8.81
C PRO A 49 10.86 -11.03 -9.59
N TYR A 50 9.86 -10.41 -8.94
CA TYR A 50 9.02 -9.38 -9.56
C TYR A 50 9.41 -7.95 -9.16
N GLY A 51 10.47 -7.76 -8.36
CA GLY A 51 10.87 -6.44 -7.87
C GLY A 51 9.75 -5.70 -7.13
N MET A 52 8.90 -6.44 -6.40
CA MET A 52 7.80 -5.83 -5.66
C MET A 52 8.30 -5.17 -4.37
N THR A 53 7.64 -4.11 -3.94
CA THR A 53 7.96 -3.45 -2.68
C THR A 53 7.00 -3.93 -1.58
N PRO A 54 7.44 -4.79 -0.63
CA PRO A 54 6.60 -5.34 0.42
C PRO A 54 6.41 -4.35 1.58
N ILE A 55 5.92 -3.18 1.24
CA ILE A 55 5.60 -2.06 2.14
C ILE A 55 4.18 -1.60 1.86
N ALA A 56 3.45 -1.28 2.92
CA ALA A 56 2.13 -0.70 2.86
C ALA A 56 1.90 0.27 4.03
N HIS A 57 0.94 1.15 3.89
CA HIS A 57 0.47 2.00 4.98
C HIS A 57 -1.01 2.32 4.85
N SER A 58 -1.64 2.65 5.98
CA SER A 58 -3.00 3.19 6.00
C SER A 58 -3.01 4.70 5.71
N ALA A 59 -4.18 5.25 5.39
CA ALA A 59 -4.43 6.65 5.65
C ALA A 59 -4.47 6.90 7.17
N PRO A 60 -4.09 8.08 7.68
CA PRO A 60 -4.34 8.44 9.07
C PRO A 60 -5.84 8.47 9.36
N VAL A 61 -6.27 7.93 10.50
CA VAL A 61 -7.68 7.90 10.90
C VAL A 61 -7.84 8.59 12.25
N PHE A 62 -8.77 9.52 12.33
CA PHE A 62 -9.11 10.26 13.54
C PHE A 62 -10.59 10.00 13.90
N PRO A 63 -10.88 8.98 14.72
CA PRO A 63 -12.27 8.59 15.01
C PRO A 63 -13.12 9.67 15.65
N GLY A 64 -12.50 10.53 16.47
CA GLY A 64 -13.17 11.64 17.14
C GLY A 64 -13.31 12.92 16.31
N ALA A 65 -12.74 12.97 15.11
CA ALA A 65 -12.80 14.16 14.28
C ALA A 65 -14.18 14.33 13.64
N ARG A 66 -14.72 15.54 13.69
CA ARG A 66 -16.01 15.86 13.08
C ARG A 66 -15.92 15.77 11.57
N ARG A 67 -16.64 14.82 10.97
CA ARG A 67 -16.70 14.65 9.53
C ARG A 67 -17.40 15.82 8.86
N GLN A 68 -16.80 16.35 7.80
CA GLN A 68 -17.36 17.38 6.95
C GLN A 68 -17.25 16.97 5.49
N ARG A 69 -18.29 17.28 4.72
CA ARG A 69 -18.29 16.97 3.27
C ARG A 69 -17.12 17.69 2.57
N GLY A 70 -16.41 16.98 1.72
CA GLY A 70 -15.29 17.54 0.94
C GLY A 70 -13.96 17.65 1.71
N ARG A 71 -13.91 17.32 3.01
CA ARG A 71 -12.71 17.38 3.84
C ARG A 71 -12.31 16.01 4.37
N TYR A 72 -11.03 15.75 4.47
CA TYR A 72 -10.52 14.61 5.23
C TYR A 72 -10.28 15.06 6.66
N ALA A 73 -11.24 14.78 7.51
CA ALA A 73 -11.23 15.27 8.88
C ALA A 73 -10.05 14.73 9.69
N ALA A 74 -9.40 15.58 10.43
CA ALA A 74 -8.35 15.29 11.40
C ALA A 74 -8.67 15.97 12.72
N GLY A 75 -7.88 15.68 13.75
CA GLY A 75 -7.95 16.35 15.05
C GLY A 75 -8.02 15.40 16.23
N GLY A 76 -7.35 15.79 17.30
CA GLY A 76 -7.25 14.99 18.50
C GLY A 76 -6.44 13.71 18.30
N ARG A 77 -6.89 12.61 18.92
CA ARG A 77 -6.23 11.31 18.84
C ARG A 77 -6.58 10.61 17.54
N GLY A 78 -5.57 10.05 16.90
CA GLY A 78 -5.69 9.28 15.66
C GLY A 78 -4.70 8.13 15.60
N VAL A 79 -4.77 7.40 14.49
CA VAL A 79 -3.91 6.24 14.21
C VAL A 79 -3.47 6.27 12.76
N VAL A 80 -2.22 5.94 12.53
CA VAL A 80 -1.70 5.54 11.22
C VAL A 80 -1.00 4.20 11.35
N GLU A 81 -1.16 3.33 10.37
CA GLU A 81 -0.53 2.00 10.40
C GLU A 81 0.43 1.84 9.23
N PHE A 82 1.56 1.17 9.50
CA PHE A 82 2.52 0.71 8.50
C PHE A 82 2.58 -0.80 8.54
N GLY A 83 2.61 -1.44 7.37
CA GLY A 83 2.60 -2.88 7.24
C GLY A 83 3.69 -3.40 6.30
N SER A 84 4.29 -4.50 6.71
CA SER A 84 5.18 -5.29 5.86
C SER A 84 5.09 -6.76 6.23
N PRO A 85 5.13 -7.68 5.24
CA PRO A 85 5.32 -9.10 5.51
C PRO A 85 6.75 -9.44 5.94
N LEU A 86 7.71 -8.53 5.76
CA LEU A 86 9.11 -8.69 6.14
C LEU A 86 9.33 -8.22 7.58
N PRO A 87 9.69 -9.11 8.53
CA PRO A 87 9.89 -8.74 9.93
C PRO A 87 10.95 -7.64 10.11
N GLU A 88 12.06 -7.73 9.37
CA GLU A 88 13.17 -6.78 9.44
C GLU A 88 12.75 -5.34 9.09
N VAL A 89 11.77 -5.18 8.20
CA VAL A 89 11.20 -3.87 7.86
C VAL A 89 10.41 -3.30 9.03
N VAL A 90 9.57 -4.13 9.66
CA VAL A 90 8.73 -3.71 10.80
C VAL A 90 9.59 -3.39 12.02
N GLU A 91 10.63 -4.18 12.29
CA GLU A 91 11.58 -3.93 13.37
C GLU A 91 12.38 -2.64 13.17
N ALA A 92 12.83 -2.40 11.93
CA ALA A 92 13.53 -1.16 11.59
C ALA A 92 12.63 0.07 11.81
N TRP A 93 11.38 0.01 11.34
CA TRP A 93 10.41 1.08 11.59
C TRP A 93 10.13 1.28 13.08
N ALA A 94 9.99 0.20 13.86
CA ALA A 94 9.76 0.30 15.31
C ALA A 94 10.95 0.98 16.02
N ARG A 95 12.20 0.65 15.64
CA ARG A 95 13.38 1.31 16.18
C ARG A 95 13.41 2.81 15.85
N ALA A 96 13.18 3.16 14.57
CA ALA A 96 13.21 4.56 14.14
C ALA A 96 12.10 5.40 14.78
N LEU A 97 10.89 4.84 14.93
CA LEU A 97 9.75 5.54 15.52
C LEU A 97 9.91 5.79 17.02
N ARG A 98 10.60 4.89 17.76
CA ARG A 98 10.88 5.11 19.19
C ARG A 98 11.82 6.30 19.46
N GLN A 99 12.56 6.72 18.45
CA GLN A 99 13.48 7.87 18.54
C GLN A 99 12.84 9.17 18.04
N ARG A 100 11.57 9.15 17.67
CA ARG A 100 10.85 10.31 17.12
C ARG A 100 9.67 10.70 18.00
N GLU A 101 9.54 11.98 18.22
CA GLU A 101 8.36 12.54 18.91
C GLU A 101 7.24 12.94 17.92
N MET A 102 7.62 13.22 16.69
CA MET A 102 6.73 13.79 15.67
C MET A 102 6.81 13.04 14.36
N LEU A 103 5.68 12.93 13.70
CA LEU A 103 5.54 12.62 12.27
C LEU A 103 5.05 13.87 11.54
N ASP A 104 5.69 14.21 10.44
CA ASP A 104 5.15 15.17 9.48
C ASP A 104 4.39 14.40 8.40
N TRP A 105 3.08 14.53 8.40
CA TRP A 105 2.23 13.92 7.38
C TRP A 105 1.87 14.95 6.30
N GLY A 106 2.86 15.29 5.45
CA GLY A 106 2.66 16.22 4.35
C GLY A 106 2.30 17.64 4.80
N GLY A 107 3.01 18.16 5.79
CA GLY A 107 2.78 19.46 6.41
C GLY A 107 1.81 19.43 7.59
N VAL A 108 1.21 18.26 7.90
CA VAL A 108 0.39 18.07 9.10
C VAL A 108 1.23 17.45 10.20
N ALA A 109 1.59 18.24 11.21
CA ALA A 109 2.34 17.79 12.37
C ALA A 109 1.49 16.87 13.25
N MET A 110 2.01 15.66 13.51
CA MET A 110 1.37 14.66 14.35
C MET A 110 2.35 14.22 15.44
N ARG A 111 2.04 14.49 16.70
CA ARG A 111 2.85 14.01 17.83
C ARG A 111 2.59 12.52 18.01
N ILE A 112 3.66 11.73 18.10
CA ILE A 112 3.58 10.29 18.39
C ILE A 112 3.25 10.13 19.87
N ALA A 113 2.16 9.41 20.15
CA ALA A 113 1.73 9.11 21.51
C ALA A 113 2.13 7.70 21.95
N ASN A 114 2.08 6.74 21.02
CA ASN A 114 2.48 5.35 21.25
C ASN A 114 2.76 4.66 19.92
N VAL A 115 3.57 3.60 19.98
CA VAL A 115 3.85 2.69 18.84
C VAL A 115 3.69 1.27 19.32
N GLU A 116 2.82 0.50 18.68
CA GLU A 116 2.56 -0.89 19.00
C GLU A 116 2.72 -1.79 17.77
N VAL A 117 3.14 -3.03 18.00
CA VAL A 117 3.16 -4.07 16.98
C VAL A 117 1.79 -4.76 16.97
N VAL A 118 1.16 -4.80 15.81
CA VAL A 118 -0.11 -5.49 15.61
C VAL A 118 0.15 -6.82 14.92
N SER A 119 -0.16 -7.90 15.62
CA SER A 119 -0.09 -9.25 15.07
C SER A 119 -1.19 -9.47 14.03
N PRO A 120 -0.91 -10.26 12.98
CA PRO A 120 -1.94 -10.64 12.03
C PRO A 120 -2.99 -11.52 12.71
N PRO A 121 -4.25 -11.52 12.21
CA PRO A 121 -5.26 -12.46 12.64
C PRO A 121 -4.82 -13.92 12.46
N GLU A 122 -5.43 -14.83 13.19
CA GLU A 122 -5.07 -16.25 13.14
C GLU A 122 -5.41 -16.90 11.79
N PHE A 123 -6.46 -16.44 11.11
CA PHE A 123 -6.99 -17.02 9.87
C PHE A 123 -7.25 -18.52 9.99
N ALA A 124 -7.95 -18.90 11.07
CA ALA A 124 -8.31 -20.29 11.34
C ALA A 124 -8.94 -20.97 10.12
N GLY A 125 -8.54 -22.21 9.86
CA GLY A 125 -9.00 -22.98 8.70
C GLY A 125 -8.55 -22.46 7.35
N GLY A 126 -7.50 -21.61 7.29
CA GLY A 126 -6.96 -21.10 6.04
C GLY A 126 -7.93 -20.20 5.26
N ARG A 127 -8.78 -19.44 5.97
CA ARG A 127 -9.77 -18.53 5.36
C ARG A 127 -9.63 -17.14 5.94
N ALA A 128 -9.84 -16.14 5.08
CA ALA A 128 -9.83 -14.73 5.45
C ALA A 128 -10.98 -13.98 4.77
N ARG A 129 -11.65 -13.11 5.53
CA ARG A 129 -12.53 -12.08 5.00
C ARG A 129 -11.87 -10.74 5.24
N LEU A 130 -11.47 -10.08 4.17
CA LEU A 130 -10.72 -8.83 4.25
C LEU A 130 -11.47 -7.72 3.52
N ARG A 131 -11.59 -6.57 4.18
CA ARG A 131 -12.14 -5.36 3.59
C ARG A 131 -11.04 -4.31 3.44
N THR A 132 -11.00 -3.61 2.30
CA THR A 132 -10.01 -2.55 2.12
C THR A 132 -10.54 -1.22 2.63
N ALA A 133 -9.74 -0.54 3.44
CA ALA A 133 -10.01 0.82 3.92
C ALA A 133 -9.64 1.87 2.86
N THR A 134 -8.66 1.55 2.01
CA THR A 134 -8.27 2.39 0.86
C THR A 134 -8.54 1.65 -0.45
N PRO A 135 -8.71 2.38 -1.58
CA PRO A 135 -9.01 1.74 -2.86
C PRO A 135 -7.97 0.72 -3.29
N VAL A 136 -8.41 -0.39 -3.85
CA VAL A 136 -7.54 -1.29 -4.61
C VAL A 136 -7.36 -0.74 -6.01
N VAL A 137 -6.10 -0.66 -6.44
CA VAL A 137 -5.76 -0.28 -7.81
C VAL A 137 -5.11 -1.45 -8.52
N MET A 138 -5.53 -1.65 -9.77
CA MET A 138 -4.96 -2.66 -10.66
C MET A 138 -4.70 -2.03 -12.01
N LYS A 139 -3.50 -2.25 -12.57
CA LYS A 139 -3.14 -1.78 -13.90
C LYS A 139 -3.18 -2.96 -14.87
N ARG A 140 -3.87 -2.78 -15.99
CA ARG A 140 -3.90 -3.75 -17.10
C ARG A 140 -2.52 -3.73 -17.77
N GLY A 141 -1.93 -4.89 -18.00
CA GLY A 141 -0.67 -5.04 -18.71
C GLY A 141 0.51 -4.30 -18.07
N GLY A 142 1.31 -4.97 -17.30
CA GLY A 142 2.67 -4.52 -16.97
C GLY A 142 3.64 -5.33 -17.79
N VAL A 143 4.53 -4.66 -18.52
CA VAL A 143 5.72 -5.28 -19.10
C VAL A 143 6.40 -6.09 -18.00
N VAL A 144 6.70 -7.36 -18.28
CA VAL A 144 7.42 -8.24 -17.37
C VAL A 144 8.72 -7.54 -16.93
N PRO A 145 9.05 -7.47 -15.64
CA PRO A 145 10.21 -6.71 -15.14
C PRO A 145 11.55 -7.05 -15.78
N ALA A 146 11.72 -8.25 -16.35
CA ALA A 146 12.93 -8.66 -17.07
C ALA A 146 13.29 -7.74 -18.26
N MET A 147 12.31 -7.13 -18.92
CA MET A 147 12.58 -6.18 -20.02
C MET A 147 12.95 -4.78 -19.51
N VAL A 148 12.57 -4.42 -18.30
CA VAL A 148 12.93 -3.12 -17.71
C VAL A 148 14.35 -3.14 -17.19
N ALA A 149 14.82 -4.27 -16.65
CA ALA A 149 16.20 -4.46 -16.22
C ALA A 149 17.18 -4.41 -17.41
N ALA A 150 16.82 -5.01 -18.55
CA ALA A 150 17.64 -4.98 -19.76
C ALA A 150 17.76 -3.56 -20.38
N ARG A 151 16.75 -2.71 -20.25
CA ARG A 151 16.80 -1.32 -20.75
C ARG A 151 17.57 -0.35 -19.84
N ARG A 152 17.67 -0.63 -18.54
CA ARG A 152 18.49 0.19 -17.62
C ARG A 152 19.99 -0.01 -17.80
N ASN A 153 20.41 -1.17 -18.30
CA ASN A 153 21.83 -1.48 -18.58
C ASN A 153 22.32 -1.00 -19.95
N ALA A 154 21.42 -0.57 -20.82
CA ALA A 154 21.76 0.10 -22.08
C ALA A 154 21.65 1.62 -21.84
N GLY A 155 22.78 2.25 -21.47
CA GLY A 155 22.89 3.67 -21.14
C GLY A 155 22.20 4.59 -22.16
N GLY A 156 20.99 4.98 -21.87
CA GLY A 156 20.15 5.90 -22.63
C GLY A 156 19.81 7.12 -21.78
N VAL A 157 20.24 8.27 -22.24
CA VAL A 157 20.02 9.62 -21.75
C VAL A 157 18.56 9.84 -21.34
N GLU A 158 18.36 10.41 -20.15
CA GLU A 158 17.06 10.88 -19.67
C GLU A 158 16.40 11.88 -20.65
N ALA A 159 15.22 11.51 -21.14
CA ALA A 159 14.34 12.46 -21.80
C ALA A 159 13.48 13.17 -20.74
N PRO A 160 13.22 14.48 -20.88
CA PRO A 160 12.51 15.28 -19.88
C PRO A 160 11.07 14.81 -19.72
N ALA A 161 10.61 14.91 -18.47
CA ALA A 161 9.26 14.61 -18.03
C ALA A 161 8.23 15.40 -18.85
N ASP A 162 7.61 14.75 -19.82
CA ASP A 162 6.52 15.35 -20.57
C ASP A 162 5.19 14.68 -20.26
N ARG A 163 4.37 15.45 -19.56
CA ARG A 163 2.91 15.57 -19.64
C ARG A 163 2.04 14.34 -19.40
N VAL A 164 1.18 14.56 -18.45
CA VAL A 164 -0.17 13.98 -18.33
C VAL A 164 -0.73 13.59 -19.71
N ARG A 165 -0.44 12.38 -20.17
CA ARG A 165 -1.10 11.81 -21.35
C ARG A 165 -1.83 10.55 -20.96
N SER A 166 -3.14 10.68 -21.06
CA SER A 166 -4.18 9.70 -21.27
C SER A 166 -4.09 8.40 -20.46
N GLN A 167 -5.07 8.21 -19.62
CA GLN A 167 -5.43 6.95 -18.95
C GLN A 167 -5.88 5.84 -19.94
N VAL A 168 -5.64 6.02 -21.22
CA VAL A 168 -6.03 5.13 -22.31
C VAL A 168 -4.77 4.66 -23.02
N GLY A 169 -4.57 3.35 -23.12
CA GLY A 169 -3.47 2.77 -23.91
C GLY A 169 -3.64 3.03 -25.41
N ALA A 170 -2.60 2.76 -26.20
CA ALA A 170 -2.58 2.96 -27.65
C ALA A 170 -3.71 2.25 -28.42
N SER A 171 -4.40 1.29 -27.79
CA SER A 171 -5.55 0.55 -28.31
C SER A 171 -6.92 1.13 -27.89
N GLY A 172 -6.96 2.28 -27.22
CA GLY A 172 -8.21 2.81 -26.66
C GLY A 172 -8.67 2.13 -25.37
N GLU A 173 -7.95 1.12 -24.87
CA GLU A 173 -8.30 0.38 -23.67
C GLU A 173 -7.88 1.13 -22.39
N ARG A 174 -8.71 1.02 -21.34
CA ARG A 174 -8.38 1.59 -20.04
C ARG A 174 -7.14 0.94 -19.45
N VAL A 175 -6.17 1.74 -19.07
CA VAL A 175 -4.94 1.27 -18.39
C VAL A 175 -5.23 0.71 -17.00
N TRP A 176 -6.28 1.23 -16.33
CA TRP A 176 -6.66 0.84 -14.97
C TRP A 176 -7.92 -0.02 -14.98
N LEU A 177 -7.88 -1.15 -14.27
CA LEU A 177 -9.01 -2.02 -14.04
C LEU A 177 -9.77 -1.59 -12.78
N LEU A 178 -11.08 -1.55 -12.87
CA LEU A 178 -11.98 -1.35 -11.76
C LEU A 178 -12.58 -2.70 -11.31
N PRO A 179 -13.04 -2.84 -10.06
CA PRO A 179 -13.65 -4.07 -9.59
C PRO A 179 -14.90 -4.51 -10.37
N THR A 180 -15.49 -3.62 -11.17
CA THR A 180 -16.62 -3.90 -12.08
C THR A 180 -16.16 -4.47 -13.42
N ASP A 181 -14.88 -4.42 -13.75
CA ASP A 181 -14.37 -4.99 -15.01
C ASP A 181 -14.27 -6.52 -14.88
N PRO A 182 -14.72 -7.29 -15.88
CA PRO A 182 -14.80 -8.77 -15.80
C PRO A 182 -13.43 -9.44 -15.49
N GLU A 183 -12.35 -8.84 -15.95
CA GLU A 183 -11.00 -9.40 -15.75
C GLU A 183 -10.40 -9.07 -14.37
N PHE A 184 -10.98 -8.14 -13.62
CA PHE A 184 -10.44 -7.68 -12.36
C PHE A 184 -10.13 -8.81 -11.36
N PRO A 185 -11.02 -9.82 -11.15
CA PRO A 185 -10.72 -10.93 -10.26
C PRO A 185 -9.47 -11.73 -10.66
N ALA A 186 -9.27 -11.97 -11.96
CA ALA A 186 -8.08 -12.68 -12.47
C ALA A 186 -6.79 -11.89 -12.21
N TYR A 187 -6.84 -10.56 -12.35
CA TYR A 187 -5.70 -9.69 -12.04
C TYR A 187 -5.40 -9.65 -10.54
N VAL A 188 -6.43 -9.63 -9.68
CA VAL A 188 -6.25 -9.74 -8.22
C VAL A 188 -5.62 -11.08 -7.88
N GLN A 189 -6.12 -12.20 -8.42
CA GLN A 189 -5.54 -13.52 -8.22
C GLN A 189 -4.07 -13.59 -8.66
N GLY A 190 -3.75 -13.04 -9.83
CA GLY A 190 -2.37 -12.95 -10.30
C GLY A 190 -1.47 -12.09 -9.42
N ASN A 191 -2.00 -11.03 -8.80
CA ASN A 191 -1.28 -10.19 -7.85
C ASN A 191 -1.02 -10.92 -6.54
N LEU A 192 -2.00 -11.65 -6.00
CA LEU A 192 -1.85 -12.48 -4.80
C LEU A 192 -0.73 -13.51 -4.99
N ARG A 193 -0.76 -14.24 -6.11
CA ARG A 193 0.28 -15.23 -6.46
C ARG A 193 1.67 -14.58 -6.49
N ARG A 194 1.86 -13.48 -7.23
CA ARG A 194 3.15 -12.78 -7.30
C ARG A 194 3.65 -12.30 -5.94
N LYS A 195 2.76 -11.88 -5.04
CA LYS A 195 3.14 -11.50 -3.68
C LYS A 195 3.69 -12.68 -2.89
N VAL A 196 3.02 -13.82 -2.94
CA VAL A 196 3.47 -15.07 -2.27
C VAL A 196 4.83 -15.51 -2.83
N GLU A 197 4.97 -15.54 -4.15
CA GLU A 197 6.23 -15.88 -4.83
C GLU A 197 7.36 -14.88 -4.50
N THR A 198 7.04 -13.58 -4.40
CA THR A 198 8.01 -12.53 -4.00
C THR A 198 8.61 -12.78 -2.62
N LEU A 199 7.84 -13.35 -1.72
CA LEU A 199 8.28 -13.68 -0.36
C LEU A 199 8.94 -15.05 -0.25
N GLY A 200 9.01 -15.81 -1.33
CA GLY A 200 9.53 -17.19 -1.32
C GLY A 200 8.68 -18.16 -0.50
N LEU A 201 7.41 -17.82 -0.24
CA LEU A 201 6.50 -18.70 0.51
C LEU A 201 6.08 -19.88 -0.36
N ARG A 202 6.04 -21.08 0.24
CA ARG A 202 5.60 -22.32 -0.45
C ARG A 202 4.08 -22.43 -0.56
N GLY A 203 3.35 -21.66 0.25
CA GLY A 203 1.90 -21.65 0.30
C GLY A 203 1.25 -20.91 -0.87
N THR A 204 -0.07 -21.01 -0.94
CA THR A 204 -0.90 -20.34 -1.95
C THR A 204 -1.98 -19.48 -1.31
N VAL A 205 -2.45 -18.47 -2.05
CA VAL A 205 -3.66 -17.71 -1.69
C VAL A 205 -4.56 -17.63 -2.90
N SER A 206 -5.82 -18.00 -2.72
CA SER A 206 -6.86 -17.95 -3.74
C SER A 206 -7.92 -16.91 -3.41
N LEU A 207 -8.33 -16.15 -4.42
CA LEU A 207 -9.50 -15.28 -4.34
C LEU A 207 -10.75 -16.13 -4.56
N GLU A 208 -11.55 -16.36 -3.51
CA GLU A 208 -12.81 -17.08 -3.64
C GLU A 208 -13.91 -16.19 -4.24
N SER A 209 -14.02 -14.96 -3.72
CA SER A 209 -15.03 -14.01 -4.23
C SER A 209 -14.72 -12.57 -3.81
N ILE A 210 -15.28 -11.62 -4.57
CA ILE A 210 -15.41 -10.22 -4.17
C ILE A 210 -16.85 -10.03 -3.70
N THR A 211 -17.05 -9.81 -2.41
CA THR A 211 -18.38 -9.78 -1.78
C THR A 211 -18.99 -8.38 -1.71
N TRP A 212 -18.16 -7.35 -1.86
CA TRP A 212 -18.61 -5.97 -1.88
C TRP A 212 -17.64 -5.08 -2.66
N VAL A 213 -18.17 -4.08 -3.33
CA VAL A 213 -17.44 -3.06 -4.07
C VAL A 213 -17.95 -1.69 -3.66
N GLY A 214 -17.05 -0.83 -3.21
CA GLY A 214 -17.35 0.55 -2.86
C GLY A 214 -17.33 1.49 -4.07
N PRO A 215 -17.61 2.78 -3.84
CA PRO A 215 -17.57 3.77 -4.89
C PRO A 215 -16.16 3.94 -5.46
N LYS A 216 -16.09 4.23 -6.77
CA LYS A 216 -14.84 4.60 -7.45
C LYS A 216 -14.26 5.85 -6.80
N ARG A 217 -12.98 5.79 -6.49
CA ARG A 217 -12.20 6.92 -5.97
C ARG A 217 -10.86 7.02 -6.71
N SER A 218 -10.33 8.23 -6.81
CA SER A 218 -9.01 8.46 -7.39
C SER A 218 -8.17 9.28 -6.41
N PHE A 219 -6.93 8.85 -6.21
CA PHE A 219 -5.95 9.59 -5.41
C PHE A 219 -4.75 9.91 -6.29
N GLY A 220 -4.25 11.14 -6.15
CA GLY A 220 -3.01 11.56 -6.80
C GLY A 220 -1.80 10.97 -6.08
N VAL A 221 -0.97 10.22 -6.79
CA VAL A 221 0.31 9.70 -6.26
C VAL A 221 1.31 9.63 -7.41
N GLY A 222 2.50 10.22 -7.21
CA GLY A 222 3.59 10.11 -8.16
C GLY A 222 3.27 10.68 -9.55
N GLY A 223 2.69 11.87 -9.61
CA GLY A 223 2.45 12.60 -10.87
C GLY A 223 1.19 12.17 -11.63
N GLY A 224 0.33 11.32 -11.08
CA GLY A 224 -0.92 10.92 -11.73
C GLY A 224 -1.99 10.43 -10.77
N ALA A 225 -3.26 10.51 -11.21
CA ALA A 225 -4.38 9.95 -10.46
C ALA A 225 -4.51 8.45 -10.74
N LYS A 226 -4.62 7.66 -9.66
CA LYS A 226 -4.85 6.22 -9.74
C LYS A 226 -6.30 5.92 -9.33
N PRO A 227 -7.16 5.55 -10.28
CA PRO A 227 -8.52 5.16 -9.98
C PRO A 227 -8.58 3.75 -9.39
N GLY A 228 -9.47 3.55 -8.45
CA GLY A 228 -9.74 2.27 -7.82
C GLY A 228 -11.04 2.31 -7.02
N ALA A 229 -11.35 1.24 -6.35
CA ALA A 229 -12.44 1.19 -5.39
C ALA A 229 -12.05 0.30 -4.20
N SER A 230 -12.64 0.59 -3.04
CA SER A 230 -12.53 -0.33 -1.91
C SER A 230 -13.32 -1.59 -2.22
N ILE A 231 -12.82 -2.73 -1.77
CA ILE A 231 -13.47 -4.04 -1.96
C ILE A 231 -13.48 -4.82 -0.65
N GLU A 232 -14.41 -5.76 -0.57
CA GLU A 232 -14.37 -6.83 0.40
C GLU A 232 -14.20 -8.15 -0.33
N VAL A 233 -13.30 -8.98 0.14
CA VAL A 233 -12.95 -10.26 -0.49
C VAL A 233 -12.99 -11.40 0.51
N ARG A 234 -13.31 -12.59 0.00
CA ARG A 234 -13.02 -13.85 0.68
C ARG A 234 -11.81 -14.50 0.02
N LEU A 235 -10.85 -14.88 0.85
CA LEU A 235 -9.64 -15.56 0.44
C LEU A 235 -9.54 -16.90 1.15
N SER A 236 -8.94 -17.88 0.48
CA SER A 236 -8.51 -19.14 1.08
C SER A 236 -7.05 -19.39 0.76
N GLY A 237 -6.37 -20.16 1.60
CA GLY A 237 -4.99 -20.53 1.37
C GLY A 237 -4.20 -20.78 2.66
N ASP A 238 -2.91 -20.82 2.52
CA ASP A 238 -2.01 -21.03 3.65
C ASP A 238 -2.05 -19.83 4.62
N VAL A 239 -2.09 -20.14 5.91
CA VAL A 239 -2.21 -19.13 6.98
C VAL A 239 -1.06 -18.11 6.92
N GLU A 240 0.17 -18.58 6.65
CA GLU A 240 1.33 -17.69 6.53
C GLU A 240 1.18 -16.73 5.34
N ALA A 241 0.73 -17.24 4.20
CA ALA A 241 0.48 -16.44 3.01
C ALA A 241 -0.67 -15.44 3.23
N LEU A 242 -1.76 -15.84 3.91
CA LEU A 242 -2.85 -14.94 4.29
C LEU A 242 -2.37 -13.82 5.24
N ARG A 243 -1.53 -14.15 6.24
CA ARG A 243 -0.89 -13.17 7.14
C ARG A 243 0.01 -12.19 6.38
N ALA A 244 0.75 -12.69 5.39
CA ALA A 244 1.56 -11.85 4.53
C ALA A 244 0.71 -10.88 3.70
N ILE A 245 -0.38 -11.35 3.09
CA ILE A 245 -1.32 -10.51 2.35
C ILE A 245 -1.99 -9.48 3.27
N TRP A 246 -2.41 -9.87 4.47
CA TRP A 246 -2.94 -8.91 5.45
C TRP A 246 -1.93 -7.82 5.78
N SER A 247 -0.66 -8.17 5.97
CA SER A 247 0.40 -7.21 6.29
C SER A 247 0.73 -6.26 5.13
N TRP A 248 0.60 -6.74 3.89
CA TRP A 248 1.00 -6.00 2.68
C TRP A 248 -0.17 -5.30 1.97
N GLY A 249 -1.40 -5.82 2.12
CA GLY A 249 -2.58 -5.29 1.42
C GLY A 249 -2.88 -5.96 0.09
N LEU A 250 -3.97 -5.51 -0.56
CA LEU A 250 -4.48 -6.04 -1.83
C LEU A 250 -4.12 -5.13 -3.00
N GLY A 251 -3.96 -5.74 -4.18
CA GLY A 251 -3.67 -5.02 -5.43
C GLY A 251 -2.27 -4.43 -5.48
N GLN A 252 -2.11 -3.39 -6.27
CA GLN A 252 -0.85 -2.72 -6.57
C GLN A 252 -0.71 -1.41 -5.79
N ALA A 253 0.49 -0.80 -5.84
CA ALA A 253 0.81 0.48 -5.22
C ALA A 253 0.56 0.55 -3.70
N ASN A 254 0.73 -0.57 -3.00
CA ASN A 254 0.53 -0.63 -1.54
C ASN A 254 1.48 0.30 -0.78
N ALA A 255 2.73 0.45 -1.25
CA ALA A 255 3.68 1.41 -0.69
C ALA A 255 3.22 2.88 -0.80
N ALA A 256 2.24 3.15 -1.66
CA ALA A 256 1.58 4.46 -1.78
C ALA A 256 0.21 4.49 -1.06
N GLY A 257 -0.07 3.55 -0.17
CA GLY A 257 -1.26 3.50 0.68
C GLY A 257 -2.51 2.90 0.04
N PHE A 258 -2.42 2.35 -1.17
CA PHE A 258 -3.55 1.69 -1.83
C PHE A 258 -3.75 0.26 -1.31
N GLY A 259 -5.01 -0.19 -1.30
CA GLY A 259 -5.37 -1.56 -0.95
C GLY A 259 -5.08 -1.95 0.50
N TRP A 260 -4.99 -0.99 1.42
CA TRP A 260 -4.86 -1.27 2.84
C TRP A 260 -6.07 -2.05 3.35
N VAL A 261 -5.84 -3.21 3.97
CA VAL A 261 -6.91 -4.11 4.42
C VAL A 261 -7.13 -4.03 5.92
N VAL A 262 -8.39 -4.22 6.31
CA VAL A 262 -8.83 -4.50 7.69
C VAL A 262 -9.51 -5.86 7.69
N ALA A 263 -9.38 -6.60 8.77
CA ALA A 263 -10.00 -7.91 8.96
C ALA A 263 -11.35 -7.76 9.68
#